data_0a8afabfda954c7733d3d19ac98dfc83
#
_entry.id   0a8afabfda954c7733d3d19ac98dfc83
#
_cell.length_a   1.000
_cell.length_b   1.000
_cell.length_c   1.000
_cell.angle_alpha   90.00
_cell.angle_beta   90.00
_cell.angle_gamma   90.00
#
_symmetry.space_group_name_H-M   'P 1'
#
loop_
_entity.id
_entity.type
_entity.pdbx_description
1 polymer ?
#
loop_
_entity_poly.entity_id
_entity_poly.type
_entity_poly.pdbx_seq_one_letter_code
_entity_poly.pdbx_strand_id
1 'polypeptide(L)'
;MPALITELKKHPLALFADFRRLFAGRVVSAVGDKFFSIAIAWWVLTKAGGDSRFQLGLIMAVNVIPVIVFGPFLGTLADRSDKRRVMLAADAARAALMLVLAGFLWADRLTLGWLYSLCFLISAFGPLFESAVAASIARLTSPEKLPAAVAADSSVMQLSNVAGSALGSILMAAAGVAGAFFFNAASYLVSFGAVWMVKTPLTPEPRGGATFADEFRGGLAYIFGNKPVRALILAFAAFNFFVGPILILIPMIVRFTLNESVTWLAVFETFFALGSAALAVGLSFKKAYGNIYGWFFASLLAVGLSFGGLYFTVNKTLICALLFAAGAALGAGNAVALTLFQSTVPETMKGRFFAVLTTLAYAVLPLTFMLNGALAEKFSIGFSIALNASAVLALSFAVLLLPRIEYKG
;
A
#
# COMPACT_ATOMS: atom_id res chain seq x y z
N MET A 1 -3.52 -2.97 -34.36
CA MET A 1 -4.79 -2.48 -33.78
C MET A 1 -5.90 -3.55 -33.69
N PRO A 2 -6.26 -4.36 -34.69
CA PRO A 2 -7.35 -5.36 -34.55
C PRO A 2 -7.12 -6.41 -33.48
N ALA A 3 -5.90 -6.92 -33.33
CA ALA A 3 -5.55 -7.92 -32.30
C ALA A 3 -5.72 -7.39 -30.87
N LEU A 4 -5.32 -6.15 -30.61
CA LEU A 4 -5.46 -5.50 -29.30
C LEU A 4 -6.94 -5.32 -28.94
N ILE A 5 -7.78 -4.91 -29.89
CA ILE A 5 -9.23 -4.75 -29.69
C ILE A 5 -9.88 -6.11 -29.38
N THR A 6 -9.43 -7.17 -30.02
CA THR A 6 -9.92 -8.54 -29.79
C THR A 6 -9.54 -9.03 -28.41
N GLU A 7 -8.32 -8.77 -27.94
CA GLU A 7 -7.87 -9.13 -26.59
C GLU A 7 -8.59 -8.29 -25.50
N LEU A 8 -8.80 -7.00 -25.73
CA LEU A 8 -9.58 -6.15 -24.84
C LEU A 8 -11.02 -6.64 -24.66
N LYS A 9 -11.66 -7.12 -25.74
CA LYS A 9 -13.01 -7.71 -25.67
C LYS A 9 -13.06 -9.02 -24.88
N LYS A 10 -11.94 -9.74 -24.77
CA LYS A 10 -11.81 -10.98 -23.98
C LYS A 10 -11.40 -10.73 -22.53
N HIS A 11 -11.10 -9.48 -22.15
CA HIS A 11 -10.68 -9.13 -20.79
C HIS A 11 -11.86 -9.26 -19.80
N PRO A 12 -11.63 -9.71 -18.55
CA PRO A 12 -12.68 -9.88 -17.54
C PRO A 12 -13.58 -8.64 -17.35
N LEU A 13 -12.99 -7.45 -17.37
CA LEU A 13 -13.73 -6.18 -17.27
C LEU A 13 -14.72 -5.94 -18.41
N ALA A 14 -14.49 -6.51 -19.58
CA ALA A 14 -15.42 -6.42 -20.72
C ALA A 14 -16.53 -7.47 -20.61
N LEU A 15 -16.18 -8.69 -20.18
CA LEU A 15 -17.06 -9.85 -20.18
C LEU A 15 -18.03 -9.88 -18.99
N PHE A 16 -17.55 -9.51 -17.79
CA PHE A 16 -18.30 -9.68 -16.54
C PHE A 16 -18.75 -8.32 -15.97
N ALA A 17 -20.03 -8.00 -16.13
CA ALA A 17 -20.58 -6.70 -15.74
C ALA A 17 -20.46 -6.45 -14.22
N ASP A 18 -20.69 -7.47 -13.39
CA ASP A 18 -20.62 -7.34 -11.94
C ASP A 18 -19.17 -7.18 -11.44
N PHE A 19 -18.22 -7.88 -12.07
CA PHE A 19 -16.79 -7.65 -11.81
C PHE A 19 -16.37 -6.23 -12.18
N ARG A 20 -16.81 -5.72 -13.35
CA ARG A 20 -16.53 -4.34 -13.78
C ARG A 20 -17.10 -3.31 -12.82
N ARG A 21 -18.32 -3.52 -12.27
CA ARG A 21 -18.92 -2.62 -11.27
C ARG A 21 -18.09 -2.59 -9.99
N LEU A 22 -17.75 -3.75 -9.46
CA LEU A 22 -16.89 -3.87 -8.29
C LEU A 22 -15.53 -3.18 -8.51
N PHE A 23 -14.88 -3.47 -9.63
CA PHE A 23 -13.58 -2.88 -10.00
C PHE A 23 -13.65 -1.35 -10.07
N ALA A 24 -14.66 -0.79 -10.75
CA ALA A 24 -14.83 0.66 -10.88
C ALA A 24 -15.04 1.33 -9.52
N GLY A 25 -15.88 0.76 -8.64
CA GLY A 25 -16.07 1.26 -7.27
C GLY A 25 -14.77 1.28 -6.48
N ARG A 26 -14.00 0.18 -6.56
CA ARG A 26 -12.70 0.07 -5.89
C ARG A 26 -11.68 1.10 -6.37
N VAL A 27 -11.56 1.32 -7.68
CA VAL A 27 -10.65 2.33 -8.22
C VAL A 27 -11.00 3.72 -7.68
N VAL A 28 -12.27 4.08 -7.67
CA VAL A 28 -12.72 5.37 -7.15
C VAL A 28 -12.43 5.52 -5.65
N SER A 29 -12.74 4.49 -4.84
CA SER A 29 -12.47 4.55 -3.40
C SER A 29 -10.98 4.57 -3.08
N ALA A 30 -10.15 3.81 -3.80
CA ALA A 30 -8.71 3.80 -3.59
C ALA A 30 -8.03 5.13 -4.02
N VAL A 31 -8.55 5.82 -5.04
CA VAL A 31 -8.14 7.19 -5.39
C VAL A 31 -8.53 8.16 -4.26
N GLY A 32 -9.74 8.01 -3.70
CA GLY A 32 -10.19 8.80 -2.55
C GLY A 32 -9.30 8.58 -1.31
N ASP A 33 -8.93 7.35 -1.02
CA ASP A 33 -8.01 7.01 0.08
C ASP A 33 -6.65 7.67 -0.10
N LYS A 34 -6.15 7.75 -1.34
CA LYS A 34 -4.90 8.45 -1.63
C LYS A 34 -5.01 9.96 -1.40
N PHE A 35 -6.12 10.59 -1.80
CA PHE A 35 -6.37 12.00 -1.52
C PHE A 35 -6.43 12.26 -0.01
N PHE A 36 -7.12 11.40 0.71
CA PHE A 36 -7.19 11.46 2.17
C PHE A 36 -5.81 11.32 2.82
N SER A 37 -4.99 10.40 2.35
CA SER A 37 -3.62 10.20 2.86
C SER A 37 -2.75 11.46 2.71
N ILE A 38 -2.81 12.11 1.54
CA ILE A 38 -2.10 13.38 1.28
C ILE A 38 -2.65 14.50 2.19
N ALA A 39 -3.97 14.60 2.29
CA ALA A 39 -4.64 15.64 3.05
C ALA A 39 -4.39 15.53 4.55
N ILE A 40 -4.41 14.32 5.10
CA ILE A 40 -4.14 14.07 6.53
C ILE A 40 -2.69 14.38 6.89
N ALA A 41 -1.75 13.94 6.04
CA ALA A 41 -0.34 14.24 6.23
C ALA A 41 -0.10 15.75 6.25
N TRP A 42 -0.70 16.48 5.31
CA TRP A 42 -0.58 17.92 5.22
C TRP A 42 -1.24 18.65 6.40
N TRP A 43 -2.43 18.21 6.79
CA TRP A 43 -3.15 18.79 7.94
C TRP A 43 -2.35 18.66 9.23
N VAL A 44 -1.83 17.45 9.51
CA VAL A 44 -1.01 17.21 10.71
C VAL A 44 0.22 18.10 10.72
N LEU A 45 0.98 18.19 9.63
CA LEU A 45 2.19 19.01 9.56
C LEU A 45 1.92 20.52 9.65
N THR A 46 0.69 20.97 9.40
CA THR A 46 0.33 22.39 9.44
C THR A 46 -0.43 22.81 10.70
N LYS A 47 -1.12 21.89 11.37
CA LYS A 47 -2.04 22.18 12.47
C LYS A 47 -1.67 21.54 13.82
N ALA A 48 -0.80 20.51 13.83
CA ALA A 48 -0.47 19.79 15.07
C ALA A 48 0.51 20.53 16.01
N GLY A 49 1.05 21.69 15.61
CA GLY A 49 1.96 22.47 16.45
C GLY A 49 3.41 21.95 16.46
N GLY A 50 4.12 22.13 17.59
CA GLY A 50 5.56 21.89 17.70
C GLY A 50 6.01 20.45 17.40
N ASP A 51 5.21 19.45 17.77
CA ASP A 51 5.53 18.01 17.60
C ASP A 51 4.99 17.41 16.31
N SER A 52 4.72 18.23 15.29
CA SER A 52 3.98 17.83 14.09
C SER A 52 4.63 16.68 13.29
N ARG A 53 5.96 16.57 13.31
CA ARG A 53 6.67 15.46 12.63
C ARG A 53 6.45 14.14 13.35
N PHE A 54 6.49 14.13 14.68
CA PHE A 54 6.15 12.96 15.49
C PHE A 54 4.68 12.59 15.31
N GLN A 55 3.78 13.59 15.35
CA GLN A 55 2.34 13.38 15.16
C GLN A 55 2.02 12.79 13.77
N LEU A 56 2.77 13.16 12.72
CA LEU A 56 2.64 12.53 11.41
C LEU A 56 3.04 11.04 11.45
N GLY A 57 4.14 10.71 12.11
CA GLY A 57 4.53 9.31 12.30
C GLY A 57 3.47 8.52 13.08
N LEU A 58 2.91 9.11 14.11
CA LEU A 58 1.88 8.50 14.95
C LEU A 58 0.57 8.27 14.17
N ILE A 59 0.08 9.24 13.41
CA ILE A 59 -1.17 9.05 12.64
C ILE A 59 -1.00 7.99 11.55
N MET A 60 0.16 7.93 10.89
CA MET A 60 0.44 6.88 9.93
C MET A 60 0.49 5.50 10.58
N ALA A 61 1.04 5.39 11.80
CA ALA A 61 1.00 4.17 12.58
C ALA A 61 -0.43 3.77 12.97
N VAL A 62 -1.24 4.73 13.42
CA VAL A 62 -2.66 4.53 13.79
C VAL A 62 -3.47 4.00 12.61
N ASN A 63 -3.19 4.43 11.37
CA ASN A 63 -3.87 3.92 10.19
C ASN A 63 -3.53 2.45 9.87
N VAL A 64 -2.36 1.97 10.27
CA VAL A 64 -1.91 0.60 9.97
C VAL A 64 -2.24 -0.39 11.09
N ILE A 65 -2.21 0.04 12.35
CA ILE A 65 -2.47 -0.82 13.52
C ILE A 65 -3.78 -1.61 13.41
N PRO A 66 -4.94 -1.02 13.04
CA PRO A 66 -6.18 -1.77 12.91
C PRO A 66 -6.11 -2.89 11.87
N VAL A 67 -5.37 -2.67 10.78
CA VAL A 67 -5.18 -3.68 9.71
C VAL A 67 -4.46 -4.91 10.26
N ILE A 68 -3.46 -4.72 11.12
CA ILE A 68 -2.69 -5.81 11.73
C ILE A 68 -3.54 -6.54 12.79
N VAL A 69 -4.17 -5.78 13.68
CA VAL A 69 -4.90 -6.33 14.83
C VAL A 69 -6.19 -7.00 14.40
N PHE A 70 -6.97 -6.36 13.56
CA PHE A 70 -8.30 -6.83 13.20
C PHE A 70 -8.34 -7.61 11.88
N GLY A 71 -7.33 -7.46 11.00
CA GLY A 71 -7.29 -8.13 9.70
C GLY A 71 -7.61 -9.62 9.75
N PRO A 72 -6.92 -10.41 10.59
CA PRO A 72 -7.18 -11.85 10.69
C PRO A 72 -8.60 -12.20 11.15
N PHE A 73 -9.15 -11.43 12.09
CA PHE A 73 -10.50 -11.67 12.62
C PHE A 73 -11.57 -11.24 11.61
N LEU A 74 -11.38 -10.08 11.00
CA LEU A 74 -12.30 -9.52 10.00
C LEU A 74 -12.28 -10.32 8.70
N GLY A 75 -11.14 -10.91 8.32
CA GLY A 75 -11.03 -11.84 7.22
C GLY A 75 -11.90 -13.07 7.43
N THR A 76 -11.83 -13.71 8.60
CA THR A 76 -12.68 -14.87 8.93
C THR A 76 -14.15 -14.51 9.01
N LEU A 77 -14.49 -13.32 9.50
CA LEU A 77 -15.87 -12.81 9.51
C LEU A 77 -16.38 -12.61 8.09
N ALA A 78 -15.58 -12.01 7.21
CA ALA A 78 -15.91 -11.84 5.80
C ALA A 78 -16.15 -13.17 5.09
N ASP A 79 -15.33 -14.19 5.37
CA ASP A 79 -15.47 -15.53 4.77
C ASP A 79 -16.79 -16.22 5.14
N ARG A 80 -17.26 -16.02 6.36
CA ARG A 80 -18.49 -16.63 6.90
C ARG A 80 -19.76 -15.83 6.60
N SER A 81 -19.63 -14.63 6.05
CA SER A 81 -20.72 -13.70 5.82
C SER A 81 -21.02 -13.55 4.33
N ASP A 82 -22.21 -13.02 3.99
CA ASP A 82 -22.51 -12.55 2.64
C ASP A 82 -21.56 -11.40 2.27
N LYS A 83 -20.71 -11.62 1.25
CA LYS A 83 -19.62 -10.70 0.86
C LYS A 83 -20.15 -9.34 0.42
N ARG A 84 -21.31 -9.32 -0.27
CA ARG A 84 -21.96 -8.09 -0.69
C ARG A 84 -22.41 -7.27 0.51
N ARG A 85 -23.06 -7.89 1.50
CA ARG A 85 -23.49 -7.20 2.73
C ARG A 85 -22.31 -6.67 3.52
N VAL A 86 -21.24 -7.44 3.60
CA VAL A 86 -19.99 -7.05 4.27
C VAL A 86 -19.37 -5.83 3.60
N MET A 87 -19.24 -5.83 2.26
CA MET A 87 -18.69 -4.68 1.52
C MET A 87 -19.56 -3.44 1.68
N LEU A 88 -20.91 -3.57 1.58
CA LEU A 88 -21.84 -2.46 1.79
C LEU A 88 -21.74 -1.88 3.21
N ALA A 89 -21.68 -2.73 4.23
CA ALA A 89 -21.54 -2.28 5.61
C ALA A 89 -20.22 -1.55 5.85
N ALA A 90 -19.11 -2.06 5.28
CA ALA A 90 -17.80 -1.44 5.39
C ALA A 90 -17.75 -0.07 4.69
N ASP A 91 -18.28 0.05 3.46
CA ASP A 91 -18.32 1.31 2.73
C ASP A 91 -19.24 2.34 3.40
N ALA A 92 -20.41 1.92 3.89
CA ALA A 92 -21.33 2.79 4.63
C ALA A 92 -20.68 3.33 5.93
N ALA A 93 -20.02 2.45 6.69
CA ALA A 93 -19.32 2.84 7.92
C ALA A 93 -18.17 3.81 7.63
N ARG A 94 -17.32 3.50 6.62
CA ARG A 94 -16.22 4.38 6.20
C ARG A 94 -16.71 5.73 5.71
N ALA A 95 -17.78 5.75 4.88
CA ALA A 95 -18.40 6.99 4.41
C ALA A 95 -18.93 7.84 5.57
N ALA A 96 -19.67 7.24 6.51
CA ALA A 96 -20.22 7.94 7.67
C ALA A 96 -19.11 8.53 8.56
N LEU A 97 -18.10 7.72 8.91
CA LEU A 97 -16.96 8.18 9.71
C LEU A 97 -16.17 9.29 9.01
N MET A 98 -15.99 9.20 7.69
CA MET A 98 -15.32 10.21 6.89
C MET A 98 -16.12 11.51 6.82
N LEU A 99 -17.45 11.44 6.71
CA LEU A 99 -18.31 12.63 6.78
C LEU A 99 -18.25 13.30 8.16
N VAL A 100 -18.19 12.50 9.25
CA VAL A 100 -18.01 13.05 10.61
C VAL A 100 -16.66 13.77 10.70
N LEU A 101 -15.59 13.15 10.19
CA LEU A 101 -14.25 13.75 10.18
C LEU A 101 -14.20 15.04 9.36
N ALA A 102 -14.81 15.03 8.15
CA ALA A 102 -14.94 16.23 7.31
C ALA A 102 -15.77 17.33 7.98
N GLY A 103 -16.84 16.95 8.68
CA GLY A 103 -17.70 17.87 9.44
C GLY A 103 -16.95 18.54 10.61
N PHE A 104 -16.16 17.77 11.38
CA PHE A 104 -15.31 18.37 12.42
C PHE A 104 -14.27 19.32 11.84
N LEU A 105 -13.69 18.99 10.70
CA LEU A 105 -12.74 19.89 10.03
C LEU A 105 -13.43 21.16 9.55
N TRP A 106 -14.59 21.04 8.92
CA TRP A 106 -15.34 22.21 8.42
C TRP A 106 -15.82 23.13 9.54
N ALA A 107 -16.22 22.54 10.69
CA ALA A 107 -16.63 23.31 11.87
C ALA A 107 -15.45 23.91 12.65
N ASP A 108 -14.21 23.74 12.19
CA ASP A 108 -12.95 24.10 12.87
C ASP A 108 -12.83 23.52 14.30
N ARG A 109 -13.40 22.32 14.48
CA ARG A 109 -13.41 21.57 15.76
C ARG A 109 -12.56 20.29 15.73
N LEU A 110 -11.84 20.07 14.63
CA LEU A 110 -11.00 18.87 14.50
C LEU A 110 -9.77 18.98 15.39
N THR A 111 -9.68 18.09 16.36
CA THR A 111 -8.49 17.93 17.22
C THR A 111 -7.71 16.67 16.83
N LEU A 112 -6.45 16.56 17.28
CA LEU A 112 -5.65 15.34 17.07
C LEU A 112 -6.33 14.10 17.65
N GLY A 113 -6.99 14.21 18.80
CA GLY A 113 -7.70 13.09 19.42
C GLY A 113 -8.85 12.57 18.54
N TRP A 114 -9.68 13.46 17.99
CA TRP A 114 -10.71 13.06 17.02
C TRP A 114 -10.13 12.49 15.75
N LEU A 115 -9.04 13.10 15.24
CA LEU A 115 -8.35 12.61 14.05
C LEU A 115 -7.87 11.17 14.23
N TYR A 116 -7.15 10.87 15.32
CA TYR A 116 -6.67 9.52 15.60
C TYR A 116 -7.81 8.51 15.76
N SER A 117 -8.83 8.87 16.55
CA SER A 117 -9.95 7.97 16.81
C SER A 117 -10.72 7.62 15.54
N LEU A 118 -11.04 8.63 14.71
CA LEU A 118 -11.77 8.42 13.47
C LEU A 118 -10.93 7.70 12.42
N CYS A 119 -9.65 8.03 12.26
CA CYS A 119 -8.75 7.32 11.36
C CYS A 119 -8.57 5.85 11.76
N PHE A 120 -8.43 5.56 13.05
CA PHE A 120 -8.37 4.20 13.56
C PHE A 120 -9.64 3.41 13.18
N LEU A 121 -10.81 3.99 13.41
CA LEU A 121 -12.08 3.35 13.07
C LEU A 121 -12.24 3.16 11.56
N ILE A 122 -11.94 4.15 10.74
CA ILE A 122 -12.01 4.06 9.27
C ILE A 122 -11.10 2.92 8.78
N SER A 123 -9.85 2.89 9.28
CA SER A 123 -8.87 1.89 8.89
C SER A 123 -9.24 0.46 9.35
N ALA A 124 -10.01 0.32 10.44
CA ALA A 124 -10.49 -0.98 10.90
C ALA A 124 -11.46 -1.67 9.92
N PHE A 125 -12.20 -0.90 9.13
CA PHE A 125 -13.11 -1.46 8.12
C PHE A 125 -12.42 -1.85 6.80
N GLY A 126 -11.17 -1.39 6.57
CA GLY A 126 -10.40 -1.71 5.36
C GLY A 126 -10.24 -3.22 5.14
N PRO A 127 -9.66 -3.98 6.09
CA PRO A 127 -9.47 -5.42 5.95
C PRO A 127 -10.76 -6.21 5.72
N LEU A 128 -11.86 -5.75 6.30
CA LEU A 128 -13.18 -6.36 6.12
C LEU A 128 -13.64 -6.25 4.64
N PHE A 129 -13.50 -5.05 4.07
CA PHE A 129 -13.81 -4.81 2.67
C PHE A 129 -12.90 -5.60 1.73
N GLU A 130 -11.58 -5.52 1.93
CA GLU A 130 -10.58 -6.17 1.08
C GLU A 130 -10.73 -7.70 1.07
N SER A 131 -10.97 -8.31 2.23
CA SER A 131 -11.21 -9.76 2.33
C SER A 131 -12.47 -10.18 1.58
N ALA A 132 -13.56 -9.41 1.71
CA ALA A 132 -14.80 -9.67 1.00
C ALA A 132 -14.64 -9.52 -0.52
N VAL A 133 -13.87 -8.53 -0.99
CA VAL A 133 -13.54 -8.36 -2.41
C VAL A 133 -12.74 -9.55 -2.93
N ALA A 134 -11.63 -9.91 -2.29
CA ALA A 134 -10.77 -11.02 -2.70
C ALA A 134 -11.56 -12.33 -2.83
N ALA A 135 -12.46 -12.61 -1.87
CA ALA A 135 -13.31 -13.79 -1.91
C ALA A 135 -14.42 -13.73 -2.99
N SER A 136 -14.75 -12.52 -3.49
CA SER A 136 -15.79 -12.33 -4.50
C SER A 136 -15.30 -12.50 -5.92
N ILE A 137 -14.03 -12.24 -6.22
CA ILE A 137 -13.50 -12.22 -7.59
C ILE A 137 -13.73 -13.54 -8.31
N ALA A 138 -13.49 -14.66 -7.64
CA ALA A 138 -13.68 -16.00 -8.20
C ALA A 138 -15.15 -16.29 -8.58
N ARG A 139 -16.11 -15.66 -7.91
CA ARG A 139 -17.54 -15.80 -8.20
C ARG A 139 -18.06 -14.83 -9.25
N LEU A 140 -17.36 -13.71 -9.41
CA LEU A 140 -17.71 -12.68 -10.39
C LEU A 140 -17.09 -12.92 -11.77
N THR A 141 -16.28 -13.97 -11.90
CA THR A 141 -15.56 -14.32 -13.14
C THR A 141 -15.62 -15.83 -13.39
N SER A 142 -15.16 -16.27 -14.55
CA SER A 142 -15.01 -17.71 -14.82
C SER A 142 -13.62 -18.23 -14.38
N PRO A 143 -13.46 -19.54 -14.11
CA PRO A 143 -12.17 -20.12 -13.73
C PRO A 143 -11.03 -19.77 -14.71
N GLU A 144 -11.31 -19.77 -16.02
CA GLU A 144 -10.32 -19.48 -17.07
C GLU A 144 -9.89 -18.00 -17.06
N LYS A 145 -10.73 -17.11 -16.55
CA LYS A 145 -10.50 -15.66 -16.49
C LYS A 145 -10.04 -15.18 -15.12
N LEU A 146 -10.08 -16.05 -14.11
CA LEU A 146 -9.70 -15.71 -12.74
C LEU A 146 -8.28 -15.12 -12.63
N PRO A 147 -7.23 -15.66 -13.27
CA PRO A 147 -5.89 -15.05 -13.19
C PRO A 147 -5.86 -13.61 -13.72
N ALA A 148 -6.55 -13.34 -14.83
CA ALA A 148 -6.62 -12.00 -15.40
C ALA A 148 -7.46 -11.03 -14.52
N ALA A 149 -8.50 -11.53 -13.86
CA ALA A 149 -9.30 -10.73 -12.93
C ALA A 149 -8.52 -10.38 -11.65
N VAL A 150 -7.76 -11.32 -11.10
CA VAL A 150 -6.88 -11.07 -9.96
C VAL A 150 -5.77 -10.08 -10.33
N ALA A 151 -5.18 -10.19 -11.54
CA ALA A 151 -4.20 -9.23 -12.03
C ALA A 151 -4.80 -7.82 -12.18
N ALA A 152 -6.02 -7.71 -12.73
CA ALA A 152 -6.73 -6.44 -12.81
C ALA A 152 -6.98 -5.85 -11.43
N ASP A 153 -7.44 -6.66 -10.47
CA ASP A 153 -7.67 -6.23 -9.09
C ASP A 153 -6.38 -5.72 -8.42
N SER A 154 -5.28 -6.45 -8.57
CA SER A 154 -3.97 -6.04 -8.06
C SER A 154 -3.47 -4.72 -8.68
N SER A 155 -3.92 -4.38 -9.89
CA SER A 155 -3.57 -3.11 -10.55
C SER A 155 -4.29 -1.90 -9.95
N VAL A 156 -5.39 -2.08 -9.21
CA VAL A 156 -6.17 -0.99 -8.59
C VAL A 156 -5.27 -0.11 -7.72
N MET A 157 -4.47 -0.73 -6.86
CA MET A 157 -3.57 0.00 -5.96
C MET A 157 -2.56 0.86 -6.73
N GLN A 158 -1.96 0.31 -7.79
CA GLN A 158 -0.97 1.04 -8.60
C GLN A 158 -1.61 2.18 -9.38
N LEU A 159 -2.76 1.92 -10.01
CA LEU A 159 -3.53 2.96 -10.70
C LEU A 159 -3.93 4.09 -9.74
N SER A 160 -4.39 3.73 -8.54
CA SER A 160 -4.83 4.69 -7.54
C SER A 160 -3.68 5.49 -6.95
N ASN A 161 -2.50 4.89 -6.76
CA ASN A 161 -1.31 5.61 -6.33
C ASN A 161 -0.89 6.65 -7.37
N VAL A 162 -0.83 6.30 -8.66
CA VAL A 162 -0.46 7.23 -9.72
C VAL A 162 -1.55 8.29 -9.93
N ALA A 163 -2.78 7.86 -10.18
CA ALA A 163 -3.89 8.78 -10.45
C ALA A 163 -4.23 9.63 -9.23
N GLY A 164 -4.23 9.03 -8.03
CA GLY A 164 -4.53 9.72 -6.79
C GLY A 164 -3.48 10.78 -6.45
N SER A 165 -2.19 10.49 -6.60
CA SER A 165 -1.15 11.50 -6.37
C SER A 165 -1.23 12.62 -7.41
N ALA A 166 -1.39 12.30 -8.71
CA ALA A 166 -1.48 13.29 -9.76
C ALA A 166 -2.73 14.20 -9.63
N LEU A 167 -3.90 13.61 -9.36
CA LEU A 167 -5.14 14.36 -9.18
C LEU A 167 -5.24 15.01 -7.79
N GLY A 168 -4.56 14.47 -6.80
CA GLY A 168 -4.55 14.98 -5.42
C GLY A 168 -4.07 16.40 -5.32
N SER A 169 -3.05 16.80 -6.11
CA SER A 169 -2.58 18.18 -6.17
C SER A 169 -3.67 19.14 -6.66
N ILE A 170 -4.40 18.73 -7.68
CA ILE A 170 -5.48 19.54 -8.27
C ILE A 170 -6.63 19.70 -7.25
N LEU A 171 -7.03 18.61 -6.62
CA LEU A 171 -8.10 18.62 -5.63
C LEU A 171 -7.71 19.44 -4.39
N MET A 172 -6.47 19.28 -3.90
CA MET A 172 -5.98 20.02 -2.74
C MET A 172 -5.84 21.53 -3.06
N ALA A 173 -5.44 21.89 -4.27
CA ALA A 173 -5.38 23.29 -4.71
C ALA A 173 -6.79 23.92 -4.84
N ALA A 174 -7.76 23.15 -5.36
CA ALA A 174 -9.12 23.65 -5.62
C ALA A 174 -10.01 23.66 -4.38
N ALA A 175 -9.93 22.64 -3.52
CA ALA A 175 -10.88 22.40 -2.43
C ALA A 175 -10.23 22.25 -1.05
N GLY A 176 -8.90 22.30 -0.97
CA GLY A 176 -8.15 22.16 0.28
C GLY A 176 -8.31 20.80 0.95
N VAL A 177 -7.88 20.72 2.22
CA VAL A 177 -7.96 19.48 3.03
C VAL A 177 -9.40 19.01 3.20
N ALA A 178 -10.33 19.92 3.46
CA ALA A 178 -11.74 19.60 3.65
C ALA A 178 -12.34 18.97 2.38
N GLY A 179 -12.01 19.52 1.21
CA GLY A 179 -12.44 18.95 -0.08
C GLY A 179 -11.95 17.55 -0.30
N ALA A 180 -10.71 17.23 0.09
CA ALA A 180 -10.18 15.88 -0.01
C ALA A 180 -10.93 14.88 0.92
N PHE A 181 -11.31 15.30 2.13
CA PHE A 181 -12.10 14.49 3.05
C PHE A 181 -13.53 14.23 2.51
N PHE A 182 -14.20 15.27 2.01
CA PHE A 182 -15.51 15.11 1.38
C PHE A 182 -15.45 14.24 0.12
N PHE A 183 -14.42 14.42 -0.71
CA PHE A 183 -14.21 13.56 -1.87
C PHE A 183 -14.04 12.09 -1.48
N ASN A 184 -13.26 11.81 -0.43
CA ASN A 184 -13.09 10.43 0.03
C ASN A 184 -14.40 9.84 0.60
N ALA A 185 -15.19 10.63 1.34
CA ALA A 185 -16.52 10.21 1.75
C ALA A 185 -17.42 9.87 0.55
N ALA A 186 -17.42 10.73 -0.47
CA ALA A 186 -18.17 10.50 -1.70
C ALA A 186 -17.66 9.26 -2.47
N SER A 187 -16.35 9.02 -2.48
CA SER A 187 -15.75 7.86 -3.13
C SER A 187 -16.22 6.53 -2.51
N TYR A 188 -16.36 6.47 -1.18
CA TYR A 188 -16.96 5.32 -0.50
C TYR A 188 -18.44 5.15 -0.84
N LEU A 189 -19.21 6.25 -0.99
CA LEU A 189 -20.61 6.16 -1.44
C LEU A 189 -20.72 5.68 -2.89
N VAL A 190 -19.80 6.08 -3.77
CA VAL A 190 -19.71 5.56 -5.14
C VAL A 190 -19.37 4.07 -5.13
N SER A 191 -18.42 3.63 -4.30
CA SER A 191 -18.09 2.23 -4.11
C SER A 191 -19.30 1.43 -3.58
N PHE A 192 -19.98 1.96 -2.56
CA PHE A 192 -21.23 1.41 -2.04
C PHE A 192 -22.27 1.20 -3.15
N GLY A 193 -22.52 2.24 -3.97
CA GLY A 193 -23.45 2.17 -5.10
C GLY A 193 -23.05 1.12 -6.14
N ALA A 194 -21.75 1.03 -6.43
CA ALA A 194 -21.20 0.03 -7.36
C ALA A 194 -21.40 -1.40 -6.83
N VAL A 195 -21.12 -1.65 -5.55
CA VAL A 195 -21.35 -2.93 -4.88
C VAL A 195 -22.85 -3.25 -4.79
N TRP A 196 -23.68 -2.24 -4.52
CA TRP A 196 -25.14 -2.41 -4.48
C TRP A 196 -25.72 -2.86 -5.82
N MET A 197 -25.14 -2.44 -6.94
CA MET A 197 -25.53 -2.85 -8.29
C MET A 197 -25.05 -4.26 -8.68
N VAL A 198 -24.20 -4.92 -7.89
CA VAL A 198 -23.78 -6.31 -8.12
C VAL A 198 -24.98 -7.23 -7.89
N LYS A 199 -25.30 -8.05 -8.91
CA LYS A 199 -26.48 -8.95 -8.87
C LYS A 199 -26.09 -10.39 -8.55
N THR A 200 -24.86 -10.78 -8.83
CA THR A 200 -24.35 -12.13 -8.55
C THR A 200 -24.43 -12.44 -7.06
N PRO A 201 -25.03 -13.56 -6.64
CA PRO A 201 -25.06 -13.97 -5.23
C PRO A 201 -23.63 -14.21 -4.69
N LEU A 202 -23.29 -13.54 -3.59
CA LEU A 202 -21.98 -13.63 -2.94
C LEU A 202 -22.09 -14.28 -1.54
N THR A 203 -23.02 -15.23 -1.40
CA THR A 203 -23.26 -15.97 -0.17
C THR A 203 -22.05 -16.80 0.25
N PRO A 204 -21.85 -17.05 1.57
CA PRO A 204 -20.73 -17.85 2.05
C PRO A 204 -20.83 -19.29 1.56
N GLU A 205 -19.70 -19.90 1.27
CA GLU A 205 -19.60 -21.34 1.09
C GLU A 205 -19.21 -21.98 2.43
N PRO A 206 -19.78 -23.16 2.75
CA PRO A 206 -19.29 -23.94 3.88
C PRO A 206 -17.84 -24.33 3.61
N ARG A 207 -16.88 -23.65 4.22
CA ARG A 207 -15.47 -24.05 4.21
C ARG A 207 -15.17 -24.78 5.52
N GLY A 208 -14.98 -26.08 5.45
CA GLY A 208 -14.21 -26.83 6.45
C GLY A 208 -12.74 -26.56 6.19
N GLY A 209 -12.09 -25.73 7.00
CA GLY A 209 -10.70 -25.38 6.78
C GLY A 209 -9.97 -25.04 8.09
N ALA A 210 -8.64 -25.09 8.05
CA ALA A 210 -7.79 -24.67 9.13
C ALA A 210 -8.09 -23.22 9.55
N THR A 211 -7.95 -22.92 10.84
CA THR A 211 -8.12 -21.55 11.33
C THR A 211 -6.95 -20.69 10.85
N PHE A 212 -7.13 -19.36 10.78
CA PHE A 212 -6.02 -18.43 10.51
C PHE A 212 -4.83 -18.68 11.44
N ALA A 213 -5.12 -18.98 12.73
CA ALA A 213 -4.07 -19.27 13.70
C ALA A 213 -3.27 -20.52 13.34
N ASP A 214 -3.91 -21.57 12.81
CA ASP A 214 -3.24 -22.80 12.39
C ASP A 214 -2.40 -22.55 11.13
N GLU A 215 -2.94 -21.80 10.18
CA GLU A 215 -2.20 -21.42 8.96
C GLU A 215 -1.01 -20.54 9.28
N PHE A 216 -1.18 -19.56 10.16
CA PHE A 216 -0.13 -18.65 10.60
C PHE A 216 0.99 -19.38 11.37
N ARG A 217 0.60 -20.25 12.33
CA ARG A 217 1.56 -21.11 13.06
C ARG A 217 2.32 -22.04 12.10
N GLY A 218 1.62 -22.65 11.15
CA GLY A 218 2.25 -23.50 10.13
C GLY A 218 3.24 -22.72 9.25
N GLY A 219 2.90 -21.49 8.87
CA GLY A 219 3.79 -20.59 8.15
C GLY A 219 5.03 -20.21 8.97
N LEU A 220 4.85 -19.82 10.23
CA LEU A 220 5.97 -19.55 11.15
C LEU A 220 6.88 -20.76 11.31
N ALA A 221 6.33 -21.94 11.57
CA ALA A 221 7.10 -23.17 11.72
C ALA A 221 7.94 -23.47 10.47
N TYR A 222 7.37 -23.30 9.27
CA TYR A 222 8.08 -23.44 8.00
C TYR A 222 9.24 -22.43 7.87
N ILE A 223 9.00 -21.16 8.19
CA ILE A 223 10.01 -20.09 8.08
C ILE A 223 11.16 -20.34 9.06
N PHE A 224 10.84 -20.65 10.33
CA PHE A 224 11.88 -20.92 11.33
C PHE A 224 12.65 -22.21 11.06
N GLY A 225 12.01 -23.21 10.47
CA GLY A 225 12.67 -24.48 10.06
C GLY A 225 13.56 -24.33 8.82
N ASN A 226 13.41 -23.27 8.02
CA ASN A 226 14.14 -23.09 6.76
C ASN A 226 15.07 -21.85 6.84
N LYS A 227 16.37 -22.08 7.07
CA LYS A 227 17.37 -21.01 7.23
C LYS A 227 17.42 -20.02 6.06
N PRO A 228 17.47 -20.43 4.76
CA PRO A 228 17.45 -19.51 3.62
C PRO A 228 16.18 -18.66 3.55
N VAL A 229 15.00 -19.26 3.73
CA VAL A 229 13.71 -18.55 3.71
C VAL A 229 13.63 -17.53 4.84
N ARG A 230 14.08 -17.93 6.04
CA ARG A 230 14.14 -17.01 7.20
C ARG A 230 15.04 -15.81 6.93
N ALA A 231 16.22 -16.04 6.36
CA ALA A 231 17.15 -14.95 6.03
C ALA A 231 16.56 -13.96 5.02
N LEU A 232 15.89 -14.49 3.99
CA LEU A 232 15.19 -13.64 3.00
C LEU A 232 14.03 -12.83 3.60
N ILE A 233 13.22 -13.43 4.47
CA ILE A 233 12.13 -12.71 5.13
C ILE A 233 12.67 -11.61 6.04
N LEU A 234 13.72 -11.90 6.81
CA LEU A 234 14.35 -10.90 7.67
C LEU A 234 14.94 -9.75 6.84
N ALA A 235 15.59 -10.04 5.70
CA ALA A 235 16.09 -9.02 4.78
C ALA A 235 14.94 -8.18 4.20
N PHE A 236 13.82 -8.81 3.81
CA PHE A 236 12.64 -8.11 3.31
C PHE A 236 11.94 -7.27 4.38
N ALA A 237 11.85 -7.76 5.61
CA ALA A 237 11.32 -7.00 6.74
C ALA A 237 12.21 -5.80 7.08
N ALA A 238 13.53 -5.98 7.11
CA ALA A 238 14.49 -4.89 7.30
C ALA A 238 14.41 -3.86 6.17
N PHE A 239 14.26 -4.30 4.93
CA PHE A 239 14.05 -3.42 3.79
C PHE A 239 12.79 -2.57 3.97
N ASN A 240 11.64 -3.17 4.30
CA ASN A 240 10.41 -2.42 4.56
C ASN A 240 10.56 -1.47 5.75
N PHE A 241 11.29 -1.86 6.80
CA PHE A 241 11.55 -1.01 7.97
C PHE A 241 12.29 0.27 7.60
N PHE A 242 13.35 0.19 6.79
CA PHE A 242 14.19 1.35 6.44
C PHE A 242 13.70 2.12 5.21
N VAL A 243 12.89 1.51 4.35
CA VAL A 243 12.28 2.20 3.18
C VAL A 243 10.92 2.81 3.53
N GLY A 244 10.15 2.18 4.41
CA GLY A 244 8.83 2.67 4.84
C GLY A 244 8.76 4.16 5.22
N PRO A 245 9.78 4.72 5.92
CA PRO A 245 9.80 6.13 6.30
C PRO A 245 9.66 7.13 5.14
N ILE A 246 9.92 6.75 3.90
CA ILE A 246 9.76 7.64 2.75
C ILE A 246 8.36 8.25 2.70
N LEU A 247 7.34 7.50 3.11
CA LEU A 247 5.95 7.94 3.11
C LEU A 247 5.68 9.12 4.07
N ILE A 248 6.46 9.24 5.14
CA ILE A 248 6.34 10.36 6.09
C ILE A 248 7.43 11.43 5.85
N LEU A 249 8.57 11.06 5.28
CA LEU A 249 9.67 11.99 5.03
C LEU A 249 9.39 12.89 3.82
N ILE A 250 8.74 12.41 2.75
CA ILE A 250 8.35 13.25 1.60
C ILE A 250 7.51 14.46 2.04
N PRO A 251 6.37 14.30 2.77
CA PRO A 251 5.62 15.47 3.25
C PRO A 251 6.41 16.37 4.18
N MET A 252 7.30 15.82 5.03
CA MET A 252 8.16 16.62 5.89
C MET A 252 9.19 17.45 5.09
N ILE A 253 9.80 16.86 4.05
CA ILE A 253 10.72 17.58 3.13
C ILE A 253 10.00 18.75 2.49
N VAL A 254 8.80 18.52 1.94
CA VAL A 254 8.02 19.57 1.29
C VAL A 254 7.70 20.69 2.26
N ARG A 255 7.22 20.37 3.46
CA ARG A 255 6.75 21.36 4.42
C ARG A 255 7.86 22.11 5.13
N PHE A 256 8.93 21.42 5.58
CA PHE A 256 9.93 22.02 6.47
C PHE A 256 11.28 22.26 5.80
N THR A 257 11.67 21.47 4.79
CA THR A 257 12.96 21.68 4.10
C THR A 257 12.79 22.63 2.93
N LEU A 258 11.75 22.44 2.12
CA LEU A 258 11.52 23.24 0.93
C LEU A 258 10.58 24.44 1.21
N ASN A 259 9.82 24.42 2.30
CA ASN A 259 8.80 25.40 2.64
C ASN A 259 7.78 25.64 1.50
N GLU A 260 7.36 24.53 0.88
CA GLU A 260 6.49 24.54 -0.31
C GLU A 260 5.06 24.13 0.03
N SER A 261 4.17 24.31 -0.94
CA SER A 261 2.75 23.95 -0.82
C SER A 261 2.52 22.45 -0.97
N VAL A 262 1.33 22.00 -0.58
CA VAL A 262 0.88 20.59 -0.75
C VAL A 262 0.89 20.13 -2.21
N THR A 263 0.86 21.05 -3.18
CA THR A 263 0.98 20.73 -4.61
C THR A 263 2.30 20.03 -4.90
N TRP A 264 3.41 20.45 -4.29
CA TRP A 264 4.70 19.79 -4.44
C TRP A 264 4.75 18.42 -3.77
N LEU A 265 4.01 18.22 -2.69
CA LEU A 265 3.85 16.88 -2.10
C LEU A 265 3.22 15.93 -3.11
N ALA A 266 2.12 16.32 -3.74
CA ALA A 266 1.46 15.47 -4.73
C ALA A 266 2.32 15.26 -5.99
N VAL A 267 3.09 16.27 -6.43
CA VAL A 267 4.06 16.11 -7.53
C VAL A 267 5.12 15.06 -7.17
N PHE A 268 5.73 15.15 -6.00
CA PHE A 268 6.77 14.22 -5.56
C PHE A 268 6.24 12.79 -5.42
N GLU A 269 5.08 12.63 -4.82
CA GLU A 269 4.43 11.32 -4.73
C GLU A 269 4.04 10.76 -6.10
N THR A 270 3.67 11.62 -7.06
CA THR A 270 3.38 11.21 -8.44
C THR A 270 4.65 10.66 -9.11
N PHE A 271 5.78 11.34 -9.01
CA PHE A 271 7.04 10.85 -9.59
C PHE A 271 7.47 9.52 -8.95
N PHE A 272 7.32 9.40 -7.64
CA PHE A 272 7.60 8.14 -6.93
C PHE A 272 6.69 6.99 -7.41
N ALA A 273 5.39 7.24 -7.52
CA ALA A 273 4.41 6.26 -7.98
C ALA A 273 4.63 5.87 -9.45
N LEU A 274 4.91 6.85 -10.32
CA LEU A 274 5.23 6.61 -11.73
C LEU A 274 6.49 5.75 -11.88
N GLY A 275 7.53 6.04 -11.11
CA GLY A 275 8.74 5.23 -11.08
C GLY A 275 8.42 3.78 -10.71
N SER A 276 7.68 3.57 -9.61
CA SER A 276 7.31 2.24 -9.13
C SER A 276 6.49 1.46 -10.18
N ALA A 277 5.51 2.11 -10.79
CA ALA A 277 4.68 1.49 -11.83
C ALA A 277 5.50 1.17 -13.10
N ALA A 278 6.33 2.10 -13.57
CA ALA A 278 7.08 1.95 -14.81
C ALA A 278 8.00 0.72 -14.79
N LEU A 279 8.77 0.53 -13.73
CA LEU A 279 9.70 -0.59 -13.68
C LEU A 279 9.02 -1.91 -13.30
N ALA A 280 7.98 -1.89 -12.48
CA ALA A 280 7.17 -3.07 -12.20
C ALA A 280 6.52 -3.60 -13.50
N VAL A 281 5.94 -2.73 -14.32
CA VAL A 281 5.39 -3.08 -15.64
C VAL A 281 6.51 -3.54 -16.59
N GLY A 282 7.63 -2.82 -16.66
CA GLY A 282 8.77 -3.21 -17.50
C GLY A 282 9.28 -4.62 -17.19
N LEU A 283 9.36 -4.98 -15.92
CA LEU A 283 9.81 -6.30 -15.48
C LEU A 283 8.78 -7.41 -15.72
N SER A 284 7.49 -7.09 -15.80
CA SER A 284 6.44 -8.09 -16.09
C SER A 284 6.56 -8.70 -17.50
N PHE A 285 7.24 -8.02 -18.43
CA PHE A 285 7.55 -8.56 -19.78
C PHE A 285 8.79 -9.47 -19.79
N LYS A 286 9.52 -9.55 -18.68
CA LYS A 286 10.73 -10.35 -18.61
C LYS A 286 10.41 -11.81 -18.26
N LYS A 287 10.82 -12.76 -19.09
CA LYS A 287 10.52 -14.18 -18.90
C LYS A 287 11.28 -14.81 -17.72
N ALA A 288 12.50 -14.36 -17.43
CA ALA A 288 13.31 -14.85 -16.33
C ALA A 288 14.32 -13.77 -15.88
N TYR A 289 14.72 -13.82 -14.62
CA TYR A 289 15.64 -12.81 -14.04
C TYR A 289 17.12 -13.16 -14.18
N GLY A 290 17.49 -14.34 -14.65
CA GLY A 290 18.89 -14.79 -14.71
C GLY A 290 19.57 -14.77 -13.34
N ASN A 291 20.10 -13.61 -12.91
CA ASN A 291 20.65 -13.42 -11.57
C ASN A 291 19.66 -12.64 -10.69
N ILE A 292 18.73 -13.32 -10.05
CA ILE A 292 17.67 -12.71 -9.22
C ILE A 292 18.23 -11.97 -7.99
N TYR A 293 19.30 -12.48 -7.37
CA TYR A 293 19.98 -11.82 -6.25
C TYR A 293 20.71 -10.54 -6.69
N GLY A 294 21.28 -10.53 -7.90
CA GLY A 294 21.87 -9.34 -8.49
C GLY A 294 20.82 -8.23 -8.75
N TRP A 295 19.63 -8.62 -9.21
CA TRP A 295 18.50 -7.69 -9.35
C TRP A 295 18.04 -7.14 -8.01
N PHE A 296 17.95 -7.99 -6.98
CA PHE A 296 17.57 -7.56 -5.65
C PHE A 296 18.61 -6.61 -5.04
N PHE A 297 19.89 -6.96 -5.13
CA PHE A 297 21.01 -6.08 -4.74
C PHE A 297 20.94 -4.72 -5.43
N ALA A 298 20.83 -4.70 -6.77
CA ALA A 298 20.79 -3.47 -7.55
C ALA A 298 19.59 -2.59 -7.18
N SER A 299 18.44 -3.21 -6.92
CA SER A 299 17.24 -2.49 -6.47
C SER A 299 17.46 -1.83 -5.10
N LEU A 300 17.99 -2.55 -4.11
CA LEU A 300 18.27 -1.96 -2.79
C LEU A 300 19.32 -0.86 -2.87
N LEU A 301 20.38 -1.09 -3.63
CA LEU A 301 21.43 -0.10 -3.84
C LEU A 301 20.87 1.19 -4.46
N ALA A 302 20.06 1.06 -5.50
CA ALA A 302 19.43 2.21 -6.16
C ALA A 302 18.45 2.96 -5.24
N VAL A 303 17.66 2.25 -4.41
CA VAL A 303 16.83 2.89 -3.38
C VAL A 303 17.70 3.65 -2.39
N GLY A 304 18.73 3.02 -1.84
CA GLY A 304 19.61 3.64 -0.86
C GLY A 304 20.34 4.88 -1.40
N LEU A 305 20.85 4.83 -2.63
CA LEU A 305 21.51 5.96 -3.28
C LEU A 305 20.51 7.10 -3.57
N SER A 306 19.32 6.77 -4.09
CA SER A 306 18.29 7.78 -4.36
C SER A 306 17.80 8.44 -3.07
N PHE A 307 17.60 7.67 -2.01
CA PHE A 307 17.22 8.17 -0.69
C PHE A 307 18.30 9.06 -0.10
N GLY A 308 19.56 8.60 -0.15
CA GLY A 308 20.72 9.39 0.31
C GLY A 308 20.89 10.68 -0.49
N GLY A 309 20.59 10.66 -1.79
CA GLY A 309 20.61 11.84 -2.66
C GLY A 309 19.66 12.95 -2.19
N LEU A 310 18.51 12.59 -1.58
CA LEU A 310 17.57 13.58 -1.02
C LEU A 310 18.17 14.41 0.12
N TYR A 311 19.19 13.89 0.81
CA TYR A 311 19.91 14.64 1.86
C TYR A 311 20.70 15.82 1.30
N PHE A 312 21.26 15.69 0.10
CA PHE A 312 22.19 16.64 -0.48
C PHE A 312 21.55 17.69 -1.39
N THR A 313 20.22 17.67 -1.56
CA THR A 313 19.57 18.56 -2.52
C THR A 313 18.28 19.18 -2.02
N VAL A 314 18.08 20.44 -2.40
CA VAL A 314 16.81 21.19 -2.30
C VAL A 314 16.26 21.53 -3.69
N ASN A 315 16.94 21.08 -4.76
CA ASN A 315 16.47 21.29 -6.11
C ASN A 315 15.28 20.36 -6.41
N LYS A 316 14.12 20.95 -6.64
CA LYS A 316 12.86 20.24 -6.83
C LYS A 316 12.88 19.28 -8.02
N THR A 317 13.53 19.66 -9.12
CA THR A 317 13.65 18.79 -10.30
C THR A 317 14.52 17.57 -9.99
N LEU A 318 15.63 17.76 -9.27
CA LEU A 318 16.48 16.64 -8.86
C LEU A 318 15.76 15.74 -7.85
N ILE A 319 14.98 16.30 -6.92
CA ILE A 319 14.13 15.52 -6.00
C ILE A 319 13.12 14.67 -6.78
N CYS A 320 12.44 15.22 -7.80
CA CYS A 320 11.56 14.43 -8.68
C CYS A 320 12.28 13.25 -9.34
N ALA A 321 13.50 13.48 -9.87
CA ALA A 321 14.31 12.44 -10.51
C ALA A 321 14.74 11.36 -9.50
N LEU A 322 15.16 11.75 -8.30
CA LEU A 322 15.56 10.83 -7.22
C LEU A 322 14.35 10.01 -6.72
N LEU A 323 13.19 10.64 -6.56
CA LEU A 323 11.97 9.94 -6.14
C LEU A 323 11.45 8.99 -7.23
N PHE A 324 11.54 9.37 -8.51
CA PHE A 324 11.23 8.47 -9.61
C PHE A 324 12.17 7.25 -9.59
N ALA A 325 13.48 7.47 -9.44
CA ALA A 325 14.47 6.40 -9.36
C ALA A 325 14.25 5.51 -8.13
N ALA A 326 13.96 6.10 -6.96
CA ALA A 326 13.64 5.36 -5.74
C ALA A 326 12.38 4.51 -5.92
N GLY A 327 11.32 5.09 -6.50
CA GLY A 327 10.08 4.36 -6.81
C GLY A 327 10.33 3.20 -7.77
N ALA A 328 11.06 3.43 -8.87
CA ALA A 328 11.40 2.42 -9.85
C ALA A 328 12.19 1.26 -9.21
N ALA A 329 13.19 1.59 -8.42
CA ALA A 329 13.99 0.59 -7.71
C ALA A 329 13.16 -0.18 -6.66
N LEU A 330 12.25 0.48 -5.94
CA LEU A 330 11.34 -0.15 -4.99
C LEU A 330 10.37 -1.12 -5.71
N GLY A 331 9.77 -0.68 -6.81
CA GLY A 331 8.89 -1.53 -7.61
C GLY A 331 9.60 -2.78 -8.14
N ALA A 332 10.84 -2.61 -8.62
CA ALA A 332 11.68 -3.73 -9.05
C ALA A 332 12.03 -4.67 -7.88
N GLY A 333 12.46 -4.12 -6.75
CA GLY A 333 12.82 -4.91 -5.57
C GLY A 333 11.66 -5.75 -5.04
N ASN A 334 10.46 -5.18 -4.99
CA ASN A 334 9.24 -5.89 -4.59
C ASN A 334 8.88 -7.01 -5.59
N ALA A 335 8.94 -6.75 -6.91
CA ALA A 335 8.65 -7.75 -7.93
C ALA A 335 9.65 -8.91 -7.88
N VAL A 336 10.94 -8.61 -7.72
CA VAL A 336 12.01 -9.60 -7.60
C VAL A 336 11.86 -10.43 -6.32
N ALA A 337 11.62 -9.77 -5.17
CA ALA A 337 11.42 -10.46 -3.90
C ALA A 337 10.21 -11.40 -3.94
N LEU A 338 9.08 -10.92 -4.49
CA LEU A 338 7.87 -11.72 -4.65
C LEU A 338 8.12 -12.95 -5.54
N THR A 339 8.81 -12.76 -6.67
CA THR A 339 9.18 -13.86 -7.58
C THR A 339 10.07 -14.89 -6.88
N LEU A 340 11.06 -14.42 -6.12
CA LEU A 340 11.95 -15.30 -5.36
C LEU A 340 11.18 -16.10 -4.31
N PHE A 341 10.27 -15.49 -3.58
CA PHE A 341 9.42 -16.19 -2.62
C PHE A 341 8.50 -17.23 -3.31
N GLN A 342 7.87 -16.83 -4.42
CA GLN A 342 6.98 -17.74 -5.16
C GLN A 342 7.71 -18.96 -5.74
N SER A 343 8.96 -18.80 -6.18
CA SER A 343 9.76 -19.90 -6.73
C SER A 343 10.38 -20.80 -5.65
N THR A 344 10.57 -20.27 -4.44
CA THR A 344 11.27 -21.00 -3.36
C THR A 344 10.32 -21.78 -2.47
N VAL A 345 9.12 -21.25 -2.25
CA VAL A 345 8.15 -21.83 -1.30
C VAL A 345 7.32 -22.91 -2.01
N PRO A 346 7.26 -24.15 -1.45
CA PRO A 346 6.41 -25.21 -2.00
C PRO A 346 4.95 -24.81 -2.11
N GLU A 347 4.24 -25.27 -3.15
CA GLU A 347 2.82 -24.95 -3.39
C GLU A 347 1.93 -25.19 -2.15
N THR A 348 2.18 -26.28 -1.42
CA THR A 348 1.42 -26.64 -0.20
C THR A 348 1.61 -25.68 0.96
N MET A 349 2.67 -24.84 0.94
CA MET A 349 3.02 -23.90 2.00
C MET A 349 2.82 -22.44 1.59
N LYS A 350 2.59 -22.14 0.30
CA LYS A 350 2.50 -20.78 -0.21
C LYS A 350 1.48 -19.92 0.55
N GLY A 351 0.26 -20.39 0.73
CA GLY A 351 -0.78 -19.65 1.44
C GLY A 351 -0.36 -19.25 2.86
N ARG A 352 0.16 -20.22 3.63
CA ARG A 352 0.66 -20.01 5.00
C ARG A 352 1.85 -19.07 5.05
N PHE A 353 2.78 -19.23 4.12
CA PHE A 353 3.96 -18.38 4.00
C PHE A 353 3.59 -16.92 3.70
N PHE A 354 2.75 -16.68 2.69
CA PHE A 354 2.35 -15.33 2.32
C PHE A 354 1.48 -14.65 3.38
N ALA A 355 0.68 -15.38 4.14
CA ALA A 355 -0.03 -14.84 5.30
C ALA A 355 0.94 -14.28 6.35
N VAL A 356 2.01 -15.02 6.67
CA VAL A 356 3.06 -14.55 7.60
C VAL A 356 3.84 -13.38 7.00
N LEU A 357 4.25 -13.47 5.73
CA LEU A 357 5.01 -12.42 5.04
C LEU A 357 4.25 -11.09 5.05
N THR A 358 2.96 -11.12 4.68
CA THR A 358 2.12 -9.93 4.65
C THR A 358 1.95 -9.34 6.06
N THR A 359 1.67 -10.19 7.05
CA THR A 359 1.53 -9.74 8.44
C THR A 359 2.82 -9.07 8.93
N LEU A 360 3.99 -9.65 8.68
CA LEU A 360 5.28 -9.08 9.08
C LEU A 360 5.56 -7.77 8.34
N ALA A 361 5.29 -7.69 7.04
CA ALA A 361 5.49 -6.48 6.27
C ALA A 361 4.66 -5.30 6.80
N TYR A 362 3.40 -5.55 7.18
CA TYR A 362 2.55 -4.52 7.79
C TYR A 362 2.93 -4.23 9.25
N ALA A 363 3.28 -5.25 10.05
CA ALA A 363 3.59 -5.09 11.47
C ALA A 363 4.81 -4.19 11.73
N VAL A 364 5.73 -4.11 10.78
CA VAL A 364 6.94 -3.29 10.88
C VAL A 364 6.62 -1.79 10.66
N LEU A 365 5.61 -1.45 9.85
CA LEU A 365 5.33 -0.07 9.44
C LEU A 365 4.98 0.89 10.59
N PRO A 366 4.11 0.54 11.56
CA PRO A 366 3.81 1.45 12.68
C PRO A 366 5.06 1.84 13.46
N LEU A 367 5.93 0.85 13.73
CA LEU A 367 7.16 1.08 14.47
C LEU A 367 8.11 2.02 13.69
N THR A 368 8.27 1.80 12.40
CA THR A 368 9.14 2.63 11.57
C THR A 368 8.61 4.07 11.41
N PHE A 369 7.29 4.24 11.29
CA PHE A 369 6.68 5.57 11.21
C PHE A 369 6.86 6.35 12.52
N MET A 370 6.56 5.73 13.67
CA MET A 370 6.73 6.37 14.97
C MET A 370 8.20 6.70 15.25
N LEU A 371 9.11 5.77 14.99
CA LEU A 371 10.55 5.98 15.21
C LEU A 371 11.08 7.13 14.34
N ASN A 372 10.77 7.12 13.04
CA ASN A 372 11.26 8.15 12.13
C ASN A 372 10.59 9.51 12.33
N GLY A 373 9.32 9.54 12.75
CA GLY A 373 8.68 10.76 13.22
C GLY A 373 9.40 11.36 14.43
N ALA A 374 9.73 10.53 15.42
CA ALA A 374 10.49 10.95 16.61
C ALA A 374 11.93 11.39 16.26
N LEU A 375 12.62 10.68 15.37
CA LEU A 375 13.96 11.03 14.93
C LEU A 375 13.97 12.37 14.16
N ALA A 376 13.01 12.57 13.27
CA ALA A 376 12.87 13.83 12.53
C ALA A 376 12.52 15.00 13.43
N GLU A 377 11.75 14.77 14.52
CA GLU A 377 11.42 15.81 15.52
C GLU A 377 12.60 16.12 16.40
N LYS A 378 13.25 15.10 16.98
CA LYS A 378 14.30 15.28 17.99
C LYS A 378 15.64 15.74 17.39
N PHE A 379 15.98 15.25 16.20
CA PHE A 379 17.25 15.56 15.54
C PHE A 379 17.01 16.42 14.30
N SER A 380 16.70 15.80 13.16
CA SER A 380 16.32 16.50 11.92
C SER A 380 15.76 15.52 10.89
N ILE A 381 15.06 16.05 9.89
CA ILE A 381 14.61 15.28 8.72
C ILE A 381 15.83 14.70 7.99
N GLY A 382 16.89 15.50 7.82
CA GLY A 382 18.14 15.05 7.19
C GLY A 382 18.78 13.87 7.92
N PHE A 383 18.81 13.90 9.25
CA PHE A 383 19.32 12.78 10.06
C PHE A 383 18.52 11.49 9.79
N SER A 384 17.19 11.58 9.79
CA SER A 384 16.32 10.43 9.47
C SER A 384 16.57 9.90 8.06
N ILE A 385 16.73 10.78 7.05
CA ILE A 385 17.07 10.39 5.68
C ILE A 385 18.42 9.66 5.63
N ALA A 386 19.46 10.24 6.23
CA ALA A 386 20.82 9.69 6.22
C ALA A 386 20.86 8.31 6.91
N LEU A 387 20.20 8.17 8.05
CA LEU A 387 20.13 6.91 8.80
C LEU A 387 19.47 5.80 7.94
N ASN A 388 18.31 6.07 7.37
CA ASN A 388 17.58 5.08 6.58
C ASN A 388 18.33 4.76 5.27
N ALA A 389 18.87 5.76 4.57
CA ALA A 389 19.67 5.55 3.36
C ALA A 389 20.90 4.68 3.64
N SER A 390 21.66 4.98 4.70
CA SER A 390 22.84 4.21 5.11
C SER A 390 22.46 2.77 5.46
N ALA A 391 21.36 2.57 6.17
CA ALA A 391 20.87 1.23 6.50
C ALA A 391 20.45 0.43 5.26
N VAL A 392 19.75 1.06 4.29
CA VAL A 392 19.38 0.40 3.03
C VAL A 392 20.62 0.07 2.20
N LEU A 393 21.61 0.95 2.15
CA LEU A 393 22.90 0.70 1.48
C LEU A 393 23.62 -0.48 2.15
N ALA A 394 23.73 -0.51 3.47
CA ALA A 394 24.32 -1.64 4.19
C ALA A 394 23.55 -2.94 3.92
N LEU A 395 22.21 -2.89 3.91
CA LEU A 395 21.37 -4.03 3.60
C LEU A 395 21.58 -4.54 2.17
N SER A 396 21.82 -3.65 1.21
CA SER A 396 22.12 -4.07 -0.17
C SER A 396 23.32 -4.98 -0.23
N PHE A 397 24.41 -4.66 0.46
CA PHE A 397 25.59 -5.52 0.55
C PHE A 397 25.32 -6.79 1.36
N ALA A 398 24.54 -6.70 2.43
CA ALA A 398 24.18 -7.87 3.22
C ALA A 398 23.40 -8.93 2.41
N VAL A 399 22.61 -8.52 1.42
CA VAL A 399 21.91 -9.43 0.51
C VAL A 399 22.86 -10.31 -0.28
N LEU A 400 24.07 -9.87 -0.59
CA LEU A 400 25.09 -10.67 -1.29
C LEU A 400 25.60 -11.84 -0.44
N LEU A 401 25.46 -11.73 0.89
CA LEU A 401 25.86 -12.75 1.87
C LEU A 401 24.72 -13.74 2.19
N LEU A 402 23.52 -13.52 1.65
CA LEU A 402 22.40 -14.42 1.88
C LEU A 402 22.65 -15.80 1.28
N PRO A 403 22.19 -16.88 1.95
CA PRO A 403 22.24 -18.23 1.39
C PRO A 403 21.51 -18.23 0.04
N ARG A 404 22.21 -18.61 -1.02
CA ARG A 404 21.62 -18.70 -2.35
C ARG A 404 20.66 -19.88 -2.40
N ILE A 405 19.44 -19.59 -2.80
CA ILE A 405 18.42 -20.58 -3.10
C ILE A 405 18.46 -20.80 -4.62
N GLU A 406 18.43 -22.06 -5.07
CA GLU A 406 18.38 -22.35 -6.49
C GLU A 406 17.09 -21.77 -7.09
N TYR A 407 17.25 -20.72 -7.87
CA TYR A 407 16.17 -20.15 -8.67
C TYR A 407 16.07 -20.96 -9.98
N LYS A 408 15.04 -21.77 -10.10
CA LYS A 408 14.68 -22.41 -11.37
C LYS A 408 13.78 -21.45 -12.12
N GLY A 409 14.41 -20.61 -12.96
CA GLY A 409 13.72 -19.66 -13.84
C GLY A 409 12.93 -20.32 -14.98
#